data_9d17af6219e3ab47cdd78a892edd30f0
#
_entry.id   9d17af6219e3ab47cdd78a892edd30f0
#
_cell.length_a   1.000
_cell.length_b   1.000
_cell.length_c   1.000
_cell.angle_alpha   90.00
_cell.angle_beta   90.00
_cell.angle_gamma   90.00
#
_symmetry.space_group_name_H-M   'P 1'
#
loop_
_entity.id
_entity.type
_entity.pdbx_description
1 polymer ?
#
loop_
_entity_poly.entity_id
_entity_poly.type
_entity_poly.pdbx_seq_one_letter_code
_entity_poly.pdbx_strand_id
1 'polypeptide(L)'
;MKPDHYKIEMLTDEQVEKLWPQMKPLFTQACDSNEVSRIDLTPETIYDLALDGTIVIFAFYEAGRVATVLAIQFTDTYGKRGAELLAMAGRNLMVFKSLFWQYILDWLRANQIEFIDAYANPRIAEVYKSKFGFEKSCTLVRMTL
;
A
#
# COMPACT_ATOMS: atom_id res chain seq x y z
N MET A 1 -6.05 -23.23 -10.21
CA MET A 1 -5.46 -21.87 -10.38
C MET A 1 -4.27 -22.00 -11.33
N LYS A 2 -4.26 -21.19 -12.40
CA LYS A 2 -3.14 -21.21 -13.35
C LYS A 2 -1.96 -20.44 -12.75
N PRO A 3 -0.71 -20.92 -12.85
CA PRO A 3 0.45 -20.25 -12.26
C PRO A 3 0.62 -18.79 -12.71
N ASP A 4 0.25 -18.47 -13.97
CA ASP A 4 0.41 -17.14 -14.55
C ASP A 4 -0.79 -16.23 -14.34
N HIS A 5 -1.83 -16.70 -13.65
CA HIS A 5 -3.04 -15.93 -13.44
C HIS A 5 -2.83 -14.79 -12.45
N TYR A 6 -1.98 -15.00 -11.46
CA TYR A 6 -1.66 -14.02 -10.42
C TYR A 6 -0.17 -13.72 -10.38
N LYS A 7 0.18 -12.45 -10.23
CA LYS A 7 1.56 -12.00 -10.20
C LYS A 7 1.68 -10.76 -9.33
N ILE A 8 2.83 -10.58 -8.67
CA ILE A 8 3.15 -9.35 -7.98
C ILE A 8 4.46 -8.78 -8.52
N GLU A 9 4.55 -7.47 -8.64
CA GLU A 9 5.76 -6.75 -9.04
C GLU A 9 5.97 -5.51 -8.20
N MET A 10 7.23 -5.26 -7.84
CA MET A 10 7.66 -3.95 -7.38
C MET A 10 7.94 -3.11 -8.63
N LEU A 11 7.28 -1.97 -8.76
CA LEU A 11 7.30 -1.20 -9.99
C LEU A 11 8.52 -0.27 -10.08
N THR A 12 9.13 -0.23 -11.26
CA THR A 12 10.10 0.81 -11.62
C THR A 12 9.37 2.09 -11.99
N ASP A 13 10.11 3.21 -12.10
CA ASP A 13 9.53 4.50 -12.53
C ASP A 13 8.82 4.38 -13.87
N GLU A 14 9.43 3.70 -14.82
CA GLU A 14 8.83 3.47 -16.14
C GLU A 14 7.55 2.68 -16.06
N GLN A 15 7.49 1.66 -15.19
CA GLN A 15 6.29 0.86 -14.99
C GLN A 15 5.19 1.67 -14.30
N VAL A 16 5.55 2.54 -13.34
CA VAL A 16 4.59 3.43 -12.70
C VAL A 16 3.93 4.33 -13.73
N GLU A 17 4.71 4.96 -14.60
CA GLU A 17 4.17 5.81 -15.68
C GLU A 17 3.26 5.02 -16.61
N LYS A 18 3.74 3.85 -17.07
CA LYS A 18 3.01 3.01 -18.02
C LYS A 18 1.70 2.48 -17.44
N LEU A 19 1.71 2.06 -16.16
CA LEU A 19 0.56 1.44 -15.51
C LEU A 19 -0.35 2.44 -14.80
N TRP A 20 0.03 3.71 -14.74
CA TRP A 20 -0.73 4.72 -14.03
C TRP A 20 -2.22 4.78 -14.46
N PRO A 21 -2.56 4.67 -15.76
CA PRO A 21 -3.97 4.63 -16.15
C PRO A 21 -4.79 3.50 -15.51
N GLN A 22 -4.15 2.37 -15.18
CA GLN A 22 -4.81 1.26 -14.48
C GLN A 22 -4.82 1.47 -12.96
N MET A 23 -3.80 2.13 -12.41
CA MET A 23 -3.64 2.30 -10.96
C MET A 23 -4.38 3.52 -10.42
N LYS A 24 -4.46 4.60 -11.19
CA LYS A 24 -5.08 5.84 -10.74
C LYS A 24 -6.52 5.65 -10.23
N PRO A 25 -7.40 4.90 -10.93
CA PRO A 25 -8.75 4.68 -10.43
C PRO A 25 -8.80 3.98 -9.07
N LEU A 26 -7.88 3.06 -8.81
CA LEU A 26 -7.79 2.34 -7.54
C LEU A 26 -7.38 3.29 -6.42
N PHE A 27 -6.34 4.07 -6.64
CA PHE A 27 -5.89 5.08 -5.66
C PHE A 27 -6.94 6.17 -5.46
N THR A 28 -7.62 6.60 -6.52
CA THR A 28 -8.68 7.60 -6.43
C THR A 28 -9.81 7.11 -5.54
N GLN A 29 -10.25 5.88 -5.73
CA GLN A 29 -11.30 5.29 -4.90
C GLN A 29 -10.89 5.24 -3.43
N ALA A 30 -9.66 4.81 -3.15
CA ALA A 30 -9.15 4.74 -1.79
C ALA A 30 -9.06 6.12 -1.13
N CYS A 31 -8.56 7.13 -1.86
CA CYS A 31 -8.45 8.50 -1.35
C CYS A 31 -9.83 9.10 -1.08
N ASP A 32 -10.77 8.94 -2.00
CA ASP A 32 -12.12 9.47 -1.88
C ASP A 32 -12.90 8.82 -0.72
N SER A 33 -12.58 7.57 -0.41
CA SER A 33 -13.23 6.82 0.67
C SER A 33 -12.48 6.90 2.01
N ASN A 34 -11.43 7.73 2.10
CA ASN A 34 -10.54 7.79 3.28
C ASN A 34 -9.94 6.44 3.67
N GLU A 35 -9.62 5.62 2.67
CA GLU A 35 -8.99 4.31 2.86
C GLU A 35 -7.47 4.38 2.66
N VAL A 36 -6.90 5.53 2.96
CA VAL A 36 -5.47 5.81 2.86
C VAL A 36 -4.94 6.26 4.22
N SER A 37 -3.63 6.12 4.40
CA SER A 37 -2.95 6.41 5.65
C SER A 37 -3.02 7.91 6.04
N ARG A 38 -3.10 8.79 5.07
CA ARG A 38 -3.15 10.25 5.29
C ARG A 38 -4.38 10.83 4.62
N ILE A 39 -5.19 11.57 5.36
CA ILE A 39 -6.46 12.11 4.86
C ILE A 39 -6.29 13.16 3.75
N ASP A 40 -5.12 13.76 3.65
CA ASP A 40 -4.76 14.73 2.62
C ASP A 40 -3.97 14.11 1.46
N LEU A 41 -3.84 12.80 1.44
CA LEU A 41 -3.15 12.09 0.35
C LEU A 41 -4.03 12.06 -0.89
N THR A 42 -3.45 12.36 -2.04
CA THR A 42 -4.12 12.32 -3.34
C THR A 42 -3.41 11.34 -4.27
N PRO A 43 -4.10 10.84 -5.32
CA PRO A 43 -3.43 10.00 -6.31
C PRO A 43 -2.24 10.69 -6.97
N GLU A 44 -2.34 11.99 -7.25
CA GLU A 44 -1.26 12.78 -7.84
C GLU A 44 -0.05 12.84 -6.93
N THR A 45 -0.25 12.98 -5.62
CA THR A 45 0.84 12.95 -4.64
C THR A 45 1.51 11.57 -4.62
N ILE A 46 0.73 10.49 -4.65
CA ILE A 46 1.28 9.12 -4.72
C ILE A 46 2.14 8.96 -5.96
N TYR A 47 1.66 9.43 -7.11
CA TYR A 47 2.38 9.37 -8.37
C TYR A 47 3.72 10.12 -8.28
N ASP A 48 3.70 11.35 -7.80
CA ASP A 48 4.90 12.18 -7.67
C ASP A 48 5.92 11.56 -6.70
N LEU A 49 5.47 11.04 -5.58
CA LEU A 49 6.33 10.38 -4.59
C LEU A 49 6.94 9.09 -5.14
N ALA A 50 6.20 8.36 -5.97
CA ALA A 50 6.73 7.16 -6.62
C ALA A 50 7.83 7.51 -7.62
N LEU A 51 7.62 8.54 -8.43
CA LEU A 51 8.60 8.95 -9.44
C LEU A 51 9.86 9.56 -8.83
N ASP A 52 9.78 10.21 -7.68
CA ASP A 52 10.97 10.77 -7.01
C ASP A 52 11.70 9.76 -6.11
N GLY A 53 11.19 8.53 -6.01
CA GLY A 53 11.82 7.47 -5.23
C GLY A 53 11.50 7.48 -3.75
N THR A 54 10.59 8.35 -3.29
CA THR A 54 10.21 8.44 -1.88
C THR A 54 9.39 7.24 -1.42
N ILE A 55 8.57 6.69 -2.32
CA ILE A 55 7.74 5.52 -2.02
C ILE A 55 7.98 4.42 -3.04
N VAL A 56 7.59 3.21 -2.66
CA VAL A 56 7.60 2.02 -3.51
C VAL A 56 6.15 1.63 -3.77
N ILE A 57 5.84 1.30 -5.02
CA ILE A 57 4.53 0.76 -5.39
C ILE A 57 4.70 -0.70 -5.81
N PHE A 58 3.88 -1.57 -5.22
CA PHE A 58 3.69 -2.95 -5.68
C PHE A 58 2.36 -3.05 -6.42
N ALA A 59 2.38 -3.74 -7.55
CA ALA A 59 1.16 -4.07 -8.29
C ALA A 59 0.90 -5.56 -8.24
N PHE A 60 -0.29 -5.93 -7.84
CA PHE A 60 -0.79 -7.29 -7.92
C PHE A 60 -1.66 -7.43 -9.16
N TYR A 61 -1.29 -8.37 -10.02
CA TYR A 61 -1.97 -8.61 -11.28
C TYR A 61 -2.88 -9.83 -11.18
N GLU A 62 -4.02 -9.73 -11.83
CA GLU A 62 -4.90 -10.86 -12.08
C GLU A 62 -5.18 -10.91 -13.57
N ALA A 63 -4.84 -12.01 -14.21
CA ALA A 63 -5.01 -12.21 -15.66
C ALA A 63 -4.37 -11.07 -16.48
N GLY A 64 -3.18 -10.60 -16.09
CA GLY A 64 -2.43 -9.56 -16.78
C GLY A 64 -2.89 -8.14 -16.53
N ARG A 65 -3.89 -7.92 -15.67
CA ARG A 65 -4.40 -6.59 -15.33
C ARG A 65 -4.15 -6.28 -13.87
N VAL A 66 -3.87 -5.00 -13.57
CA VAL A 66 -3.68 -4.56 -12.18
C VAL A 66 -5.00 -4.72 -11.41
N ALA A 67 -4.96 -5.50 -10.34
CA ALA A 67 -6.11 -5.75 -9.48
C ALA A 67 -5.99 -5.03 -8.13
N THR A 68 -4.80 -5.01 -7.53
CA THR A 68 -4.54 -4.37 -6.25
C THR A 68 -3.21 -3.65 -6.32
N VAL A 69 -3.12 -2.50 -5.66
CA VAL A 69 -1.89 -1.71 -5.55
C VAL A 69 -1.57 -1.41 -4.09
N LEU A 70 -0.28 -1.39 -3.77
CA LEU A 70 0.24 -0.98 -2.47
C LEU A 70 1.22 0.16 -2.67
N ALA A 71 1.08 1.20 -1.86
CA ALA A 71 2.05 2.29 -1.79
C ALA A 71 2.68 2.28 -0.38
N ILE A 72 4.00 2.11 -0.32
CA ILE A 72 4.75 1.96 0.92
C ILE A 72 5.85 3.02 0.98
N GLN A 73 5.93 3.74 2.09
CA GLN A 73 6.99 4.70 2.37
C GLN A 73 7.88 4.16 3.48
N PHE A 74 9.20 4.28 3.32
CA PHE A 74 10.14 3.96 4.40
C PHE A 74 10.25 5.16 5.34
N THR A 75 10.35 4.86 6.63
CA THR A 75 10.44 5.88 7.67
C THR A 75 11.63 5.57 8.58
N ASP A 76 12.18 6.62 9.20
CA ASP A 76 13.15 6.49 10.28
C ASP A 76 12.60 7.28 11.46
N THR A 77 12.29 6.60 12.54
CA THR A 77 11.70 7.21 13.74
C THR A 77 12.55 6.85 14.94
N TYR A 78 13.29 7.82 15.46
CA TYR A 78 14.16 7.64 16.62
C TYR A 78 15.16 6.49 16.43
N GLY A 79 15.75 6.40 15.23
CA GLY A 79 16.74 5.38 14.90
C GLY A 79 16.16 4.01 14.52
N LYS A 80 14.84 3.86 14.53
CA LYS A 80 14.17 2.63 14.09
C LYS A 80 13.71 2.78 12.64
N ARG A 81 14.07 1.79 11.82
CA ARG A 81 13.60 1.74 10.43
C ARG A 81 12.24 1.10 10.36
N GLY A 82 11.29 1.87 9.88
CA GLY A 82 9.91 1.42 9.70
C GLY A 82 9.42 1.63 8.28
N ALA A 83 8.19 1.19 8.05
CA ALA A 83 7.47 1.46 6.82
C ALA A 83 6.08 1.97 7.18
N GLU A 84 5.54 2.82 6.31
CA GLU A 84 4.14 3.25 6.39
C GLU A 84 3.43 2.73 5.15
N LEU A 85 2.35 1.98 5.36
CA LEU A 85 1.46 1.57 4.29
C LEU A 85 0.53 2.75 3.98
N LEU A 86 0.87 3.52 2.94
CA LEU A 86 0.11 4.71 2.58
C LEU A 86 -1.26 4.37 2.01
N ALA A 87 -1.31 3.34 1.18
CA ALA A 87 -2.55 2.88 0.56
C ALA A 87 -2.43 1.42 0.17
N MET A 88 -3.51 0.69 0.32
CA MET A 88 -3.68 -0.65 -0.21
C MET A 88 -5.09 -0.68 -0.81
N ALA A 89 -5.17 -0.68 -2.13
CA ALA A 89 -6.40 -0.41 -2.85
C ALA A 89 -6.58 -1.38 -4.01
N GLY A 90 -7.81 -1.79 -4.22
CA GLY A 90 -8.14 -2.62 -5.37
C GLY A 90 -9.17 -3.68 -5.07
N ARG A 91 -9.31 -4.59 -6.02
CA ARG A 91 -10.20 -5.75 -5.92
C ARG A 91 -9.38 -7.00 -5.61
N ASN A 92 -10.08 -8.04 -5.16
CA ASN A 92 -9.47 -9.34 -4.80
C ASN A 92 -8.38 -9.24 -3.72
N LEU A 93 -8.60 -8.35 -2.75
CA LEU A 93 -7.64 -8.09 -1.69
C LEU A 93 -7.31 -9.35 -0.87
N MET A 94 -8.30 -10.22 -0.64
CA MET A 94 -8.09 -11.47 0.11
C MET A 94 -7.27 -12.49 -0.69
N VAL A 95 -7.38 -12.50 -2.00
CA VAL A 95 -6.55 -13.34 -2.87
C VAL A 95 -5.10 -12.83 -2.82
N PHE A 96 -4.90 -11.52 -2.95
CA PHE A 96 -3.60 -10.90 -2.76
C PHE A 96 -3.00 -11.27 -1.41
N LYS A 97 -3.77 -11.11 -0.34
CA LYS A 97 -3.33 -11.43 1.02
C LYS A 97 -2.86 -12.88 1.12
N SER A 98 -3.67 -13.81 0.62
CA SER A 98 -3.36 -15.26 0.70
C SER A 98 -2.10 -15.64 -0.07
N LEU A 99 -1.86 -15.01 -1.23
CA LEU A 99 -0.77 -15.38 -2.11
C LEU A 99 0.52 -14.61 -1.84
N PHE A 100 0.44 -13.32 -1.52
CA PHE A 100 1.61 -12.45 -1.57
C PHE A 100 1.85 -11.59 -0.33
N TRP A 101 0.96 -11.57 0.66
CA TRP A 101 1.20 -10.75 1.85
C TRP A 101 2.48 -11.17 2.57
N GLN A 102 2.72 -12.46 2.70
CA GLN A 102 3.96 -12.96 3.32
C GLN A 102 5.19 -12.54 2.51
N TYR A 103 5.09 -12.52 1.18
CA TYR A 103 6.17 -12.01 0.33
C TYR A 103 6.51 -10.56 0.65
N ILE A 104 5.49 -9.71 0.84
CA ILE A 104 5.70 -8.31 1.21
C ILE A 104 6.39 -8.20 2.58
N LEU A 105 5.94 -8.98 3.57
CA LEU A 105 6.55 -8.96 4.90
C LEU A 105 8.01 -9.42 4.86
N ASP A 106 8.31 -10.45 4.11
CA ASP A 106 9.68 -10.96 3.96
C ASP A 106 10.57 -9.94 3.25
N TRP A 107 10.05 -9.26 2.23
CA TRP A 107 10.76 -8.19 1.55
C TRP A 107 11.09 -7.03 2.50
N LEU A 108 10.13 -6.63 3.34
CA LEU A 108 10.38 -5.59 4.35
C LEU A 108 11.47 -6.02 5.32
N ARG A 109 11.43 -7.25 5.82
CA ARG A 109 12.47 -7.79 6.72
C ARG A 109 13.83 -7.82 6.05
N ALA A 110 13.90 -8.20 4.78
CA ALA A 110 15.14 -8.22 4.01
C ALA A 110 15.74 -6.82 3.83
N ASN A 111 14.94 -5.77 3.94
CA ASN A 111 15.38 -4.37 3.91
C ASN A 111 15.59 -3.78 5.31
N GLN A 112 15.68 -4.63 6.34
CA GLN A 112 15.90 -4.25 7.74
C GLN A 112 14.77 -3.35 8.29
N ILE A 113 13.55 -3.53 7.81
CA ILE A 113 12.38 -2.82 8.32
C ILE A 113 11.86 -3.58 9.54
N GLU A 114 11.69 -2.87 10.66
CA GLU A 114 11.34 -3.45 11.94
C GLU A 114 9.82 -3.50 12.18
N PHE A 115 9.07 -2.59 11.53
CA PHE A 115 7.62 -2.51 11.69
C PHE A 115 6.98 -1.88 10.47
N ILE A 116 5.69 -2.09 10.31
CA ILE A 116 4.87 -1.41 9.30
C ILE A 116 3.67 -0.78 10.02
N ASP A 117 3.48 0.51 9.80
CA ASP A 117 2.36 1.28 10.34
C ASP A 117 1.37 1.62 9.23
N ALA A 118 0.12 1.78 9.59
CA ALA A 118 -0.90 2.36 8.74
C ALA A 118 -1.84 3.22 9.59
N TYR A 119 -2.03 4.47 9.20
CA TYR A 119 -3.11 5.27 9.75
C TYR A 119 -4.38 4.88 8.97
N ALA A 120 -5.43 4.52 9.67
CA ALA A 120 -6.61 3.97 9.02
C ALA A 120 -7.87 4.45 9.71
N ASN A 121 -8.95 4.63 8.95
CA ASN A 121 -10.25 4.87 9.54
C ASN A 121 -10.70 3.61 10.31
N PRO A 122 -11.69 3.70 11.22
CA PRO A 122 -12.07 2.56 12.08
C PRO A 122 -12.44 1.30 11.30
N ARG A 123 -13.10 1.43 10.15
CA ARG A 123 -13.50 0.28 9.32
C ARG A 123 -12.28 -0.42 8.72
N ILE A 124 -11.36 0.35 8.17
CA ILE A 124 -10.13 -0.21 7.56
C ILE A 124 -9.20 -0.75 8.65
N ALA A 125 -9.12 -0.09 9.80
CA ALA A 125 -8.32 -0.58 10.93
C ALA A 125 -8.78 -1.97 11.38
N GLU A 126 -10.09 -2.23 11.38
CA GLU A 126 -10.60 -3.58 11.68
C GLU A 126 -10.19 -4.61 10.64
N VAL A 127 -10.22 -4.25 9.36
CA VAL A 127 -9.75 -5.14 8.29
C VAL A 127 -8.26 -5.45 8.46
N TYR A 128 -7.44 -4.44 8.71
CA TYR A 128 -6.00 -4.62 8.91
C TYR A 128 -5.71 -5.49 10.13
N LYS A 129 -6.42 -5.25 11.23
CA LYS A 129 -6.27 -6.04 12.45
C LYS A 129 -6.67 -7.49 12.23
N SER A 130 -7.86 -7.74 11.69
CA SER A 130 -8.42 -9.10 11.60
C SER A 130 -7.85 -9.92 10.44
N LYS A 131 -7.42 -9.29 9.35
CA LYS A 131 -7.01 -9.97 8.13
C LYS A 131 -5.51 -9.91 7.85
N PHE A 132 -4.82 -8.86 8.29
CA PHE A 132 -3.41 -8.64 7.94
C PHE A 132 -2.45 -8.69 9.13
N GLY A 133 -2.94 -8.90 10.34
CA GLY A 133 -2.09 -9.06 11.51
C GLY A 133 -1.63 -7.76 12.17
N PHE A 134 -2.26 -6.64 11.85
CA PHE A 134 -1.97 -5.37 12.52
C PHE A 134 -2.58 -5.32 13.91
N GLU A 135 -1.98 -4.52 14.80
CA GLU A 135 -2.55 -4.18 16.10
C GLU A 135 -2.92 -2.69 16.11
N LYS A 136 -4.00 -2.34 16.78
CA LYS A 136 -4.36 -0.92 16.96
C LYS A 136 -3.44 -0.29 17.99
N SER A 137 -2.71 0.76 17.59
CA SER A 137 -1.73 1.43 18.44
C SER A 137 -2.20 2.77 18.97
N CYS A 138 -2.81 3.60 18.12
CA CYS A 138 -3.18 4.96 18.50
C CYS A 138 -4.28 5.50 17.59
N THR A 139 -4.80 6.66 17.98
CA THR A 139 -5.75 7.42 17.17
C THR A 139 -5.14 8.76 16.81
N LEU A 140 -5.13 9.10 15.51
CA LEU A 140 -4.73 10.43 15.04
C LEU A 140 -5.88 11.39 15.27
N VAL A 141 -5.58 12.54 15.87
CA VAL A 141 -6.53 13.65 16.00
C VAL A 141 -5.94 14.87 15.33
N ARG A 142 -6.79 15.69 14.70
CA ARG A 142 -6.34 16.89 13.98
C ARG A 142 -7.23 18.08 14.33
N MET A 143 -6.58 19.21 14.57
CA MET A 143 -7.26 20.49 14.63
C MET A 143 -6.74 21.33 13.45
N THR A 144 -7.64 21.76 12.57
CA THR A 144 -7.28 22.67 11.48
C THR A 144 -7.27 24.09 12.02
N LEU A 145 -6.20 24.83 11.76
CA LEU A 145 -5.99 26.20 12.24
C LEU A 145 -6.37 27.23 11.18
#